data_e3ab067779c2a56c8da8845b2eadf966
#
_entry.id   e3ab067779c2a56c8da8845b2eadf966
#
_cell.length_a   1.000
_cell.length_b   1.000
_cell.length_c   1.000
_cell.angle_alpha   90.00
_cell.angle_beta   90.00
_cell.angle_gamma   90.00
#
_symmetry.space_group_name_H-M   'P 1'
#
loop_
_entity.id
_entity.type
_entity.pdbx_description
1 polymer ?
#
loop_
_entity_poly.entity_id
_entity_poly.type
_entity_poly.pdbx_seq_one_letter_code
_entity_poly.pdbx_strand_id
1 'polypeptide(L)'
;MKRIYFLIFLQLGLMNAQDLPVAKWENINYAGDNEVYHTMDIYLPDQGSKIFPLVLTIYGSAWRANDKKGSNYIKKSLIQPLLNSGFAVASINHRSSTDAIFPAQIHDVKAAIRFIRANAKQYQLDNSFIGITGSSSGGHLSAMAGTTSFNKEMEGEVGSHLEFESHVDAVVDWFGPTDFLIMDLCGSKMVHDDVKSPESRLIGGAIQNNKAKARAANPITYINDKTPPFLIIHGMVDLTVPYCQSKTFKMALDSAKVESRLISIKDGAHGKNVFKKEIQEEMVSFFKDNSK
;
A
#
# COMPACT_ATOMS: atom_id res chain seq x y z
N MET A 1 69.53 -15.50 -7.94
CA MET A 1 68.12 -15.58 -8.38
C MET A 1 67.21 -15.28 -7.19
N LYS A 2 66.64 -14.05 -7.12
CA LYS A 2 65.70 -13.64 -6.07
C LYS A 2 64.29 -13.95 -6.55
N ARG A 3 63.56 -14.81 -5.81
CA ARG A 3 62.16 -15.10 -6.08
C ARG A 3 61.29 -13.99 -5.44
N ILE A 4 60.56 -13.25 -6.26
CA ILE A 4 59.54 -12.28 -5.82
C ILE A 4 58.23 -13.03 -5.70
N TYR A 5 57.70 -13.10 -4.47
CA TYR A 5 56.34 -13.63 -4.21
C TYR A 5 55.33 -12.45 -4.37
N PHE A 6 54.45 -12.55 -5.35
CA PHE A 6 53.29 -11.65 -5.51
C PHE A 6 52.20 -12.16 -4.55
N LEU A 7 51.94 -11.40 -3.49
CA LEU A 7 50.76 -11.61 -2.64
C LEU A 7 49.55 -10.94 -3.35
N ILE A 8 48.67 -11.79 -3.89
CA ILE A 8 47.37 -11.36 -4.37
C ILE A 8 46.47 -11.18 -3.15
N PHE A 9 46.20 -9.94 -2.76
CA PHE A 9 45.15 -9.63 -1.80
C PHE A 9 43.78 -9.82 -2.49
N LEU A 10 43.13 -10.92 -2.19
CA LEU A 10 41.72 -11.15 -2.53
C LEU A 10 40.89 -10.30 -1.57
N GLN A 11 40.46 -9.12 -2.00
CA GLN A 11 39.41 -8.36 -1.31
C GLN A 11 38.10 -9.14 -1.48
N LEU A 12 37.77 -10.00 -0.52
CA LEU A 12 36.42 -10.48 -0.33
C LEU A 12 35.57 -9.24 0.04
N GLY A 13 34.83 -8.73 -0.91
CA GLY A 13 33.73 -7.80 -0.64
C GLY A 13 32.74 -8.48 0.28
N LEU A 14 32.76 -8.13 1.56
CA LEU A 14 31.66 -8.45 2.47
C LEU A 14 30.40 -7.80 1.88
N MET A 15 29.53 -8.62 1.28
CA MET A 15 28.14 -8.19 1.05
C MET A 15 27.56 -7.97 2.44
N ASN A 16 27.54 -6.72 2.88
CA ASN A 16 26.77 -6.32 4.06
C ASN A 16 25.33 -6.72 3.80
N ALA A 17 24.81 -7.64 4.62
CA ALA A 17 23.36 -7.79 4.77
C ALA A 17 22.86 -6.40 5.21
N GLN A 18 22.14 -5.72 4.33
CA GLN A 18 21.62 -4.39 4.62
C GLN A 18 20.69 -4.52 5.82
N ASP A 19 21.00 -3.86 6.92
CA ASP A 19 20.16 -3.87 8.11
C ASP A 19 18.77 -3.34 7.75
N LEU A 20 17.75 -3.92 8.37
CA LEU A 20 16.38 -3.47 8.13
C LEU A 20 16.19 -2.03 8.63
N PRO A 21 15.42 -1.19 7.92
CA PRO A 21 15.21 0.18 8.33
C PRO A 21 14.58 0.25 9.71
N VAL A 22 15.06 1.22 10.50
CA VAL A 22 14.53 1.54 11.83
C VAL A 22 13.69 2.81 11.71
N ALA A 23 12.51 2.80 12.31
CA ALA A 23 11.66 3.97 12.32
C ALA A 23 12.28 5.08 13.19
N LYS A 24 12.17 6.32 12.73
CA LYS A 24 12.58 7.49 13.52
C LYS A 24 11.56 7.81 14.61
N TRP A 25 10.29 7.57 14.33
CA TRP A 25 9.21 7.64 15.31
C TRP A 25 8.36 6.39 15.20
N GLU A 26 8.11 5.76 16.33
CA GLU A 26 7.36 4.51 16.42
C GLU A 26 6.05 4.72 17.18
N ASN A 27 5.04 3.95 16.83
CA ASN A 27 3.76 3.89 17.53
C ASN A 27 3.08 5.25 17.72
N ILE A 28 3.21 6.15 16.73
CA ILE A 28 2.48 7.42 16.75
C ILE A 28 0.99 7.11 16.60
N ASN A 29 0.18 7.44 17.60
CA ASN A 29 -1.27 7.29 17.52
C ASN A 29 -1.88 8.45 16.73
N TYR A 30 -2.46 8.15 15.57
CA TYR A 30 -3.01 9.16 14.66
C TYR A 30 -4.47 9.52 14.95
N ALA A 31 -5.15 8.73 15.80
CA ALA A 31 -6.54 8.97 16.18
C ALA A 31 -6.70 9.64 17.54
N GLY A 32 -5.69 9.54 18.41
CA GLY A 32 -5.73 10.11 19.77
C GLY A 32 -6.48 9.24 20.78
N ASP A 33 -6.70 7.96 20.49
CA ASP A 33 -7.52 7.03 21.29
C ASP A 33 -6.73 5.93 22.00
N ASN A 34 -5.42 5.90 21.84
CA ASN A 34 -4.49 4.89 22.38
C ASN A 34 -4.67 3.45 21.86
N GLU A 35 -5.46 3.23 20.79
CA GLU A 35 -5.63 1.93 20.20
C GLU A 35 -4.45 1.55 19.31
N VAL A 36 -3.98 0.29 19.40
CA VAL A 36 -2.82 -0.18 18.64
C VAL A 36 -3.05 -0.14 17.13
N TYR A 37 -4.26 -0.35 16.70
CA TYR A 37 -4.64 -0.30 15.28
C TYR A 37 -4.70 1.13 14.72
N HIS A 38 -4.66 2.15 15.56
CA HIS A 38 -4.58 3.54 15.12
C HIS A 38 -3.15 4.12 15.27
N THR A 39 -2.13 3.27 15.12
CA THR A 39 -0.73 3.68 15.21
C THR A 39 -0.01 3.63 13.86
N MET A 40 1.01 4.48 13.71
CA MET A 40 1.93 4.46 12.58
C MET A 40 3.38 4.56 13.05
N ASP A 41 4.30 4.09 12.18
CA ASP A 41 5.73 4.32 12.30
C ASP A 41 6.20 5.20 11.14
N ILE A 42 7.05 6.19 11.42
CA ILE A 42 7.63 7.06 10.40
C ILE A 42 9.11 6.80 10.28
N TYR A 43 9.52 6.52 9.05
CA TYR A 43 10.91 6.28 8.62
C TYR A 43 11.38 7.44 7.77
N LEU A 44 12.61 7.91 7.98
CA LEU A 44 13.23 8.93 7.13
C LEU A 44 14.44 8.36 6.40
N PRO A 45 14.76 8.88 5.21
CA PRO A 45 16.03 8.60 4.55
C PRO A 45 17.22 9.02 5.41
N ASP A 46 18.32 8.27 5.37
CA ASP A 46 19.54 8.58 6.12
C ASP A 46 20.24 9.85 5.63
N GLN A 47 20.05 10.20 4.34
CA GLN A 47 20.68 11.34 3.69
C GLN A 47 19.67 12.12 2.85
N GLY A 48 19.94 13.39 2.63
CA GLY A 48 19.15 14.23 1.73
C GLY A 48 18.59 15.49 2.39
N SER A 49 17.38 15.85 2.03
CA SER A 49 16.67 17.06 2.46
C SER A 49 16.37 17.06 3.97
N LYS A 50 16.06 18.24 4.50
CA LYS A 50 15.47 18.34 5.85
C LYS A 50 13.96 18.05 5.88
N ILE A 51 13.32 18.03 4.71
CA ILE A 51 11.91 17.77 4.48
C ILE A 51 11.82 16.79 3.31
N PHE A 52 11.05 15.71 3.46
CA PHE A 52 10.99 14.61 2.50
C PHE A 52 9.59 14.42 1.94
N PRO A 53 9.43 14.18 0.63
CA PRO A 53 8.15 13.70 0.09
C PRO A 53 7.80 12.36 0.72
N LEU A 54 6.50 12.12 0.92
CA LEU A 54 6.03 10.98 1.71
C LEU A 54 5.35 9.91 0.84
N VAL A 55 5.61 8.66 1.17
CA VAL A 55 4.78 7.53 0.73
C VAL A 55 4.20 6.80 1.94
N LEU A 56 2.88 6.67 2.00
CA LEU A 56 2.19 5.85 2.98
C LEU A 56 2.26 4.37 2.56
N THR A 57 2.55 3.46 3.49
CA THR A 57 2.56 2.01 3.21
C THR A 57 1.55 1.26 4.05
N ILE A 58 0.80 0.34 3.41
CA ILE A 58 -0.21 -0.51 4.05
C ILE A 58 0.14 -1.98 3.80
N TYR A 59 0.21 -2.76 4.87
CA TYR A 59 0.53 -4.19 4.78
C TYR A 59 -0.65 -5.03 4.25
N GLY A 60 -0.32 -6.17 3.64
CA GLY A 60 -1.27 -7.22 3.32
C GLY A 60 -1.48 -8.17 4.50
N SER A 61 -2.73 -8.46 4.82
CA SER A 61 -3.10 -9.37 5.92
C SER A 61 -4.49 -10.00 5.72
N ALA A 62 -5.05 -9.91 4.51
CA ALA A 62 -6.44 -10.26 4.26
C ALA A 62 -7.41 -9.50 5.20
N TRP A 63 -7.07 -8.26 5.54
CA TRP A 63 -7.74 -7.38 6.54
C TRP A 63 -7.91 -8.01 7.93
N ARG A 64 -7.12 -9.05 8.29
CA ARG A 64 -7.28 -9.83 9.53
C ARG A 64 -6.34 -9.40 10.65
N ALA A 65 -5.29 -8.66 10.35
CA ALA A 65 -4.35 -8.13 11.33
C ALA A 65 -4.53 -6.61 11.48
N ASN A 66 -4.19 -6.11 12.66
CA ASN A 66 -4.27 -4.72 13.02
C ASN A 66 -2.98 -4.17 13.64
N ASP A 67 -1.84 -4.93 13.53
CA ASP A 67 -0.57 -4.63 14.18
C ASP A 67 0.67 -5.03 13.32
N LYS A 68 0.59 -4.94 11.98
CA LYS A 68 1.65 -5.43 11.07
C LYS A 68 2.46 -4.33 10.37
N LYS A 69 2.26 -3.07 10.75
CA LYS A 69 3.10 -1.98 10.29
C LYS A 69 4.58 -2.28 10.53
N GLY A 70 5.54 -2.08 10.05
CA GLY A 70 6.94 -2.38 10.40
C GLY A 70 7.35 -3.84 10.38
N SER A 71 6.53 -4.75 9.84
CA SER A 71 6.95 -6.14 9.66
C SER A 71 8.14 -6.24 8.71
N ASN A 72 9.02 -7.24 8.92
CA ASN A 72 10.22 -7.42 8.08
C ASN A 72 9.89 -7.56 6.58
N TYR A 73 8.74 -8.13 6.26
CA TYR A 73 8.27 -8.24 4.89
C TYR A 73 8.03 -6.85 4.28
N ILE A 74 7.27 -5.99 4.93
CA ILE A 74 6.99 -4.62 4.48
C ILE A 74 8.26 -3.78 4.43
N LYS A 75 9.13 -3.92 5.45
CA LYS A 75 10.43 -3.23 5.47
C LYS A 75 11.27 -3.52 4.23
N LYS A 76 11.37 -4.79 3.84
CA LYS A 76 12.18 -5.21 2.68
C LYS A 76 11.51 -4.89 1.34
N SER A 77 10.18 -5.09 1.26
CA SER A 77 9.48 -5.02 -0.02
C SER A 77 9.08 -3.62 -0.43
N LEU A 78 8.72 -2.75 0.53
CA LEU A 78 8.19 -1.41 0.23
C LEU A 78 9.01 -0.30 0.89
N ILE A 79 9.34 -0.39 2.20
CA ILE A 79 9.93 0.72 2.94
C ILE A 79 11.37 0.99 2.47
N GLN A 80 12.24 -0.01 2.46
CA GLN A 80 13.65 0.15 2.12
C GLN A 80 13.87 0.74 0.71
N PRO A 81 13.19 0.28 -0.36
CA PRO A 81 13.37 0.87 -1.70
C PRO A 81 12.98 2.36 -1.74
N LEU A 82 11.93 2.75 -1.03
CA LEU A 82 11.46 4.14 -0.96
C LEU A 82 12.46 5.01 -0.20
N LEU A 83 12.94 4.57 0.96
CA LEU A 83 13.95 5.30 1.75
C LEU A 83 15.25 5.51 0.96
N ASN A 84 15.74 4.46 0.30
CA ASN A 84 16.94 4.52 -0.56
C ASN A 84 16.79 5.51 -1.71
N SER A 85 15.58 5.92 -2.00
CA SER A 85 15.25 6.83 -3.12
C SER A 85 14.84 8.23 -2.68
N GLY A 86 14.93 8.52 -1.38
CA GLY A 86 14.73 9.85 -0.82
C GLY A 86 13.28 10.14 -0.37
N PHE A 87 12.40 9.14 -0.34
CA PHE A 87 11.06 9.29 0.24
C PHE A 87 11.06 8.98 1.74
N ALA A 88 10.41 9.80 2.55
CA ALA A 88 9.96 9.37 3.86
C ALA A 88 8.85 8.31 3.71
N VAL A 89 8.73 7.44 4.70
CA VAL A 89 7.68 6.41 4.69
C VAL A 89 6.91 6.44 6.00
N ALA A 90 5.58 6.52 5.92
CA ALA A 90 4.69 6.26 7.04
C ALA A 90 4.05 4.88 6.86
N SER A 91 4.34 3.95 7.75
CA SER A 91 3.74 2.62 7.73
C SER A 91 2.66 2.56 8.81
N ILE A 92 1.42 2.27 8.40
CA ILE A 92 0.26 2.39 9.28
C ILE A 92 -0.32 1.04 9.68
N ASN A 93 -0.90 0.97 10.87
CA ASN A 93 -1.90 -0.01 11.26
C ASN A 93 -3.30 0.52 10.91
N HIS A 94 -4.27 -0.36 10.88
CA HIS A 94 -5.68 -0.08 10.70
C HIS A 94 -6.51 -1.15 11.40
N ARG A 95 -7.79 -0.91 11.70
CA ARG A 95 -8.69 -1.94 12.22
C ARG A 95 -8.72 -3.16 11.32
N SER A 96 -8.73 -4.32 11.93
CA SER A 96 -8.99 -5.58 11.21
C SER A 96 -10.49 -5.77 10.97
N SER A 97 -10.83 -6.75 10.13
CA SER A 97 -12.24 -7.15 9.91
C SER A 97 -12.88 -7.80 11.13
N THR A 98 -12.10 -8.14 12.18
CA THR A 98 -12.61 -8.61 13.47
C THR A 98 -12.86 -7.46 14.44
N ASP A 99 -12.18 -6.33 14.29
CA ASP A 99 -12.44 -5.13 15.09
C ASP A 99 -13.67 -4.39 14.57
N ALA A 100 -13.79 -4.24 13.25
CA ALA A 100 -14.95 -3.63 12.59
C ALA A 100 -15.03 -4.04 11.11
N ILE A 101 -16.24 -4.11 10.55
CA ILE A 101 -16.44 -4.32 9.12
C ILE A 101 -16.13 -3.04 8.32
N PHE A 102 -15.96 -3.18 6.99
CA PHE A 102 -15.87 -2.04 6.08
C PHE A 102 -17.09 -1.10 6.24
N PRO A 103 -16.88 0.24 6.26
CA PRO A 103 -15.73 1.00 5.79
C PRO A 103 -14.69 1.38 6.87
N ALA A 104 -14.68 0.75 8.05
CA ALA A 104 -13.78 1.13 9.14
C ALA A 104 -12.32 1.24 8.71
N GLN A 105 -11.82 0.32 7.88
CA GLN A 105 -10.43 0.27 7.45
C GLN A 105 -10.03 1.47 6.59
N ILE A 106 -10.89 1.90 5.67
CA ILE A 106 -10.61 3.09 4.84
C ILE A 106 -10.73 4.38 5.67
N HIS A 107 -11.61 4.45 6.65
CA HIS A 107 -11.69 5.57 7.58
C HIS A 107 -10.38 5.76 8.36
N ASP A 108 -9.75 4.64 8.77
CA ASP A 108 -8.45 4.66 9.48
C ASP A 108 -7.33 5.15 8.56
N VAL A 109 -7.26 4.65 7.31
CA VAL A 109 -6.29 5.12 6.31
C VAL A 109 -6.42 6.63 6.09
N LYS A 110 -7.64 7.12 5.92
CA LYS A 110 -7.89 8.55 5.69
C LYS A 110 -7.57 9.40 6.93
N ALA A 111 -7.86 8.89 8.13
CA ALA A 111 -7.45 9.54 9.38
C ALA A 111 -5.92 9.66 9.49
N ALA A 112 -5.19 8.61 9.12
CA ALA A 112 -3.73 8.64 9.10
C ALA A 112 -3.19 9.69 8.11
N ILE A 113 -3.78 9.82 6.93
CA ILE A 113 -3.40 10.84 5.94
C ILE A 113 -3.67 12.25 6.48
N ARG A 114 -4.86 12.51 7.07
CA ARG A 114 -5.18 13.80 7.69
C ARG A 114 -4.21 14.16 8.82
N PHE A 115 -3.90 13.18 9.69
CA PHE A 115 -2.92 13.37 10.76
C PHE A 115 -1.55 13.77 10.21
N ILE A 116 -1.09 13.10 9.15
CA ILE A 116 0.19 13.41 8.49
C ILE A 116 0.18 14.84 7.95
N ARG A 117 -0.88 15.27 7.26
CA ARG A 117 -0.98 16.64 6.72
C ARG A 117 -0.94 17.69 7.83
N ALA A 118 -1.66 17.44 8.93
CA ALA A 118 -1.70 18.35 10.10
C ALA A 118 -0.33 18.47 10.79
N ASN A 119 0.45 17.40 10.82
CA ASN A 119 1.68 17.29 11.59
C ASN A 119 2.95 17.20 10.73
N ALA A 120 2.88 17.49 9.44
CA ALA A 120 3.96 17.29 8.48
C ALA A 120 5.27 17.95 8.93
N LYS A 121 5.22 19.20 9.38
CA LYS A 121 6.40 19.95 9.88
C LYS A 121 7.09 19.25 11.06
N GLN A 122 6.33 18.70 12.01
CA GLN A 122 6.85 18.00 13.18
C GLN A 122 7.66 16.76 12.77
N TYR A 123 7.21 16.04 11.74
CA TYR A 123 7.81 14.80 11.28
C TYR A 123 8.73 14.97 10.07
N GLN A 124 9.09 16.21 9.71
CA GLN A 124 9.99 16.51 8.60
C GLN A 124 9.46 16.00 7.24
N LEU A 125 8.15 16.08 7.03
CA LEU A 125 7.46 15.61 5.83
C LEU A 125 7.04 16.77 4.94
N ASP A 126 7.16 16.59 3.64
CA ASP A 126 6.58 17.45 2.63
C ASP A 126 5.18 16.93 2.31
N ASN A 127 4.15 17.67 2.71
CA ASN A 127 2.75 17.32 2.50
C ASN A 127 2.18 17.83 1.17
N SER A 128 3.01 18.40 0.30
CA SER A 128 2.62 18.77 -1.07
C SER A 128 2.46 17.54 -1.97
N PHE A 129 3.12 16.42 -1.59
CA PHE A 129 2.96 15.13 -2.23
C PHE A 129 2.81 14.02 -1.20
N ILE A 130 1.75 13.25 -1.32
CA ILE A 130 1.51 12.02 -0.54
C ILE A 130 1.21 10.87 -1.51
N GLY A 131 2.20 10.01 -1.74
CA GLY A 131 2.00 8.73 -2.40
C GLY A 131 1.43 7.68 -1.44
N ILE A 132 0.76 6.66 -1.97
CA ILE A 132 0.29 5.52 -1.18
C ILE A 132 0.55 4.20 -1.87
N THR A 133 0.96 3.19 -1.11
CA THR A 133 1.19 1.84 -1.63
C THR A 133 0.89 0.77 -0.61
N GLY A 134 0.53 -0.39 -1.08
CA GLY A 134 0.31 -1.56 -0.25
C GLY A 134 0.17 -2.84 -1.07
N SER A 135 0.17 -3.99 -0.39
CA SER A 135 0.07 -5.28 -1.05
C SER A 135 -1.17 -6.06 -0.61
N SER A 136 -1.80 -6.81 -1.54
CA SER A 136 -2.99 -7.63 -1.22
C SER A 136 -4.11 -6.76 -0.61
N SER A 137 -4.59 -7.05 0.61
CA SER A 137 -5.53 -6.18 1.33
C SER A 137 -5.02 -4.74 1.52
N GLY A 138 -3.70 -4.54 1.65
CA GLY A 138 -3.10 -3.21 1.67
C GLY A 138 -3.13 -2.51 0.31
N GLY A 139 -2.98 -3.28 -0.79
CA GLY A 139 -3.18 -2.80 -2.17
C GLY A 139 -4.61 -2.32 -2.39
N HIS A 140 -5.59 -3.13 -1.97
CA HIS A 140 -6.99 -2.75 -1.95
C HIS A 140 -7.24 -1.42 -1.20
N LEU A 141 -6.74 -1.29 0.04
CA LEU A 141 -6.92 -0.05 0.81
C LEU A 141 -6.21 1.16 0.18
N SER A 142 -5.05 0.93 -0.47
CA SER A 142 -4.37 1.98 -1.23
C SER A 142 -5.19 2.40 -2.46
N ALA A 143 -5.78 1.44 -3.18
CA ALA A 143 -6.67 1.72 -4.30
C ALA A 143 -7.95 2.43 -3.84
N MET A 144 -8.54 2.00 -2.70
CA MET A 144 -9.68 2.70 -2.08
C MET A 144 -9.32 4.15 -1.73
N ALA A 145 -8.16 4.40 -1.13
CA ALA A 145 -7.74 5.77 -0.78
C ALA A 145 -7.64 6.67 -2.02
N GLY A 146 -7.06 6.17 -3.12
CA GLY A 146 -6.95 6.90 -4.38
C GLY A 146 -8.30 7.18 -5.03
N THR A 147 -9.13 6.15 -5.20
CA THR A 147 -10.41 6.28 -5.92
C THR A 147 -11.48 7.02 -5.11
N THR A 148 -11.37 7.04 -3.78
CA THR A 148 -12.28 7.77 -2.89
C THR A 148 -11.73 9.12 -2.42
N SER A 149 -10.69 9.66 -3.05
CA SER A 149 -10.25 11.04 -2.82
C SER A 149 -11.43 11.98 -2.98
N PHE A 150 -11.66 12.84 -2.00
CA PHE A 150 -12.79 13.80 -1.93
C PHE A 150 -14.19 13.16 -1.81
N ASN A 151 -14.30 11.85 -1.56
CA ASN A 151 -15.60 11.21 -1.29
C ASN A 151 -15.95 11.31 0.20
N LYS A 152 -16.93 12.14 0.53
CA LYS A 152 -17.32 12.42 1.92
C LYS A 152 -17.81 11.19 2.71
N GLU A 153 -18.49 10.26 2.05
CA GLU A 153 -18.99 9.04 2.71
C GLU A 153 -17.86 8.11 3.16
N MET A 154 -16.69 8.21 2.50
CA MET A 154 -15.52 7.40 2.82
C MET A 154 -14.50 8.12 3.71
N GLU A 155 -14.75 9.39 4.11
CA GLU A 155 -13.83 10.14 4.99
C GLU A 155 -13.82 9.61 6.42
N GLY A 156 -14.95 9.25 6.96
CA GLY A 156 -15.10 8.89 8.37
C GLY A 156 -14.75 10.03 9.34
N GLU A 157 -14.94 9.75 10.63
CA GLU A 157 -14.74 10.72 11.71
C GLU A 157 -13.63 10.30 12.68
N VAL A 158 -12.73 9.40 12.26
CA VAL A 158 -11.60 8.96 13.09
C VAL A 158 -10.57 10.07 13.24
N GLY A 159 -10.11 10.32 14.48
CA GLY A 159 -9.11 11.33 14.80
C GLY A 159 -9.68 12.74 14.89
N SER A 160 -8.79 13.69 15.17
CA SER A 160 -9.16 15.10 15.48
C SER A 160 -8.88 16.08 14.34
N HIS A 161 -8.33 15.63 13.21
CA HIS A 161 -7.88 16.51 12.12
C HIS A 161 -8.86 16.49 10.93
N LEU A 162 -10.18 16.61 11.21
CA LEU A 162 -11.23 16.50 10.20
C LEU A 162 -11.24 17.66 9.19
N GLU A 163 -10.60 18.77 9.51
CA GLU A 163 -10.45 19.94 8.63
C GLU A 163 -9.41 19.75 7.52
N PHE A 164 -8.54 18.72 7.63
CA PHE A 164 -7.56 18.39 6.61
C PHE A 164 -8.11 17.41 5.57
N GLU A 165 -7.66 17.54 4.32
CA GLU A 165 -8.01 16.62 3.26
C GLU A 165 -7.24 15.30 3.37
N SER A 166 -7.85 14.21 2.89
CA SER A 166 -7.28 12.86 2.89
C SER A 166 -6.94 12.34 1.48
N HIS A 167 -6.89 13.21 0.48
CA HIS A 167 -6.51 12.80 -0.88
C HIS A 167 -5.04 12.35 -0.94
N VAL A 168 -4.74 11.51 -1.92
CA VAL A 168 -3.39 11.08 -2.26
C VAL A 168 -3.09 11.42 -3.72
N ASP A 169 -1.81 11.64 -4.03
CA ASP A 169 -1.36 12.20 -5.31
C ASP A 169 -0.94 11.11 -6.31
N ALA A 170 -0.60 9.91 -5.83
CA ALA A 170 -0.24 8.76 -6.66
C ALA A 170 -0.44 7.45 -5.89
N VAL A 171 -0.86 6.39 -6.58
CA VAL A 171 -1.14 5.08 -5.97
C VAL A 171 -0.35 3.97 -6.64
N VAL A 172 0.31 3.13 -5.84
CA VAL A 172 0.85 1.86 -6.32
C VAL A 172 0.12 0.70 -5.63
N ASP A 173 -0.66 -0.03 -6.42
CA ASP A 173 -1.41 -1.20 -5.97
C ASP A 173 -0.65 -2.48 -6.32
N TRP A 174 -0.18 -3.21 -5.31
CA TRP A 174 0.41 -4.52 -5.48
C TRP A 174 -0.65 -5.60 -5.25
N PHE A 175 -1.16 -6.15 -6.36
CA PHE A 175 -2.10 -7.28 -6.40
C PHE A 175 -3.26 -7.18 -5.42
N GLY A 176 -3.84 -5.99 -5.23
CA GLY A 176 -5.05 -5.78 -4.45
C GLY A 176 -6.30 -6.27 -5.17
N PRO A 177 -7.28 -6.82 -4.46
CA PRO A 177 -8.60 -7.06 -5.06
C PRO A 177 -9.33 -5.74 -5.27
N THR A 178 -10.02 -5.60 -6.40
CA THR A 178 -10.63 -4.33 -6.84
C THR A 178 -12.12 -4.43 -7.18
N ASP A 179 -12.59 -5.65 -7.42
CA ASP A 179 -14.02 -5.97 -7.58
C ASP A 179 -14.32 -7.36 -6.99
N PHE A 180 -14.85 -7.40 -5.77
CA PHE A 180 -15.17 -8.64 -5.06
C PHE A 180 -16.22 -9.48 -5.79
N LEU A 181 -17.14 -8.84 -6.53
CA LEU A 181 -18.27 -9.52 -7.18
C LEU A 181 -17.82 -10.51 -8.27
N ILE A 182 -16.61 -10.33 -8.82
CA ILE A 182 -16.11 -11.15 -9.93
C ILE A 182 -14.93 -12.07 -9.53
N MET A 183 -14.47 -12.05 -8.27
CA MET A 183 -13.28 -12.81 -7.88
C MET A 183 -13.38 -14.31 -8.17
N ASP A 184 -14.53 -14.94 -7.91
CA ASP A 184 -14.74 -16.37 -8.16
C ASP A 184 -14.92 -16.71 -9.66
N LEU A 185 -15.11 -15.71 -10.52
CA LEU A 185 -15.23 -15.91 -11.96
C LEU A 185 -13.87 -15.99 -12.69
N CYS A 186 -12.76 -15.75 -11.99
CA CYS A 186 -11.45 -15.52 -12.57
C CYS A 186 -10.43 -16.65 -12.30
N GLY A 187 -10.86 -17.81 -11.86
CA GLY A 187 -9.98 -18.97 -11.67
C GLY A 187 -9.16 -18.94 -10.38
N SER A 188 -9.65 -18.33 -9.30
CA SER A 188 -9.07 -18.44 -7.96
C SER A 188 -9.12 -19.90 -7.46
N LYS A 189 -8.17 -20.26 -6.60
CA LYS A 189 -8.27 -21.51 -5.80
C LYS A 189 -9.10 -21.35 -4.54
N MET A 190 -9.42 -20.12 -4.15
CA MET A 190 -10.27 -19.79 -3.02
C MET A 190 -11.70 -19.58 -3.51
N VAL A 191 -12.68 -19.91 -2.68
CA VAL A 191 -14.07 -19.52 -2.86
C VAL A 191 -14.28 -18.21 -2.11
N HIS A 192 -14.25 -17.10 -2.80
CA HIS A 192 -14.36 -15.78 -2.19
C HIS A 192 -15.76 -15.46 -1.71
N ASP A 193 -16.78 -16.08 -2.27
CA ASP A 193 -18.17 -15.95 -1.80
C ASP A 193 -18.44 -16.76 -0.51
N ASP A 194 -17.51 -17.64 -0.07
CA ASP A 194 -17.65 -18.32 1.21
C ASP A 194 -17.74 -17.30 2.36
N VAL A 195 -18.69 -17.48 3.27
CA VAL A 195 -18.92 -16.57 4.41
C VAL A 195 -17.68 -16.40 5.30
N LYS A 196 -16.75 -17.36 5.28
CA LYS A 196 -15.47 -17.32 6.01
C LYS A 196 -14.32 -16.71 5.20
N SER A 197 -14.54 -16.35 3.94
CA SER A 197 -13.53 -15.69 3.13
C SER A 197 -13.12 -14.36 3.74
N PRO A 198 -11.92 -13.85 3.44
CA PRO A 198 -11.49 -12.53 3.91
C PRO A 198 -12.43 -11.41 3.48
N GLU A 199 -12.86 -11.43 2.23
CA GLU A 199 -13.74 -10.43 1.62
C GLU A 199 -15.13 -10.45 2.25
N SER A 200 -15.71 -11.64 2.42
CA SER A 200 -17.00 -11.80 3.09
C SER A 200 -16.97 -11.33 4.54
N ARG A 201 -15.89 -11.60 5.26
CA ARG A 201 -15.69 -11.09 6.63
C ARG A 201 -15.54 -9.58 6.65
N LEU A 202 -14.81 -9.01 5.70
CA LEU A 202 -14.63 -7.56 5.60
C LEU A 202 -15.97 -6.83 5.46
N ILE A 203 -16.86 -7.35 4.60
CA ILE A 203 -18.17 -6.71 4.35
C ILE A 203 -19.29 -7.22 5.29
N GLY A 204 -18.99 -8.18 6.16
CA GLY A 204 -19.94 -8.72 7.13
C GLY A 204 -20.96 -9.70 6.54
N GLY A 205 -20.60 -10.50 5.52
CA GLY A 205 -21.42 -11.57 4.95
C GLY A 205 -20.99 -12.00 3.56
N ALA A 206 -21.51 -13.15 3.08
CA ALA A 206 -21.19 -13.67 1.74
C ALA A 206 -21.41 -12.63 0.64
N ILE A 207 -20.45 -12.51 -0.27
CA ILE A 207 -20.37 -11.41 -1.27
C ILE A 207 -21.63 -11.34 -2.12
N GLN A 208 -22.06 -12.48 -2.69
CA GLN A 208 -23.20 -12.52 -3.62
C GLN A 208 -24.54 -12.25 -2.94
N ASN A 209 -24.61 -12.46 -1.61
CA ASN A 209 -25.79 -12.11 -0.81
C ASN A 209 -25.76 -10.67 -0.29
N ASN A 210 -24.59 -9.98 -0.40
CA ASN A 210 -24.35 -8.63 0.11
C ASN A 210 -23.79 -7.70 -0.97
N LYS A 211 -24.32 -7.77 -2.19
CA LYS A 211 -23.77 -7.07 -3.37
C LYS A 211 -23.61 -5.55 -3.19
N ALA A 212 -24.52 -4.91 -2.45
CA ALA A 212 -24.40 -3.47 -2.18
C ALA A 212 -23.17 -3.17 -1.30
N LYS A 213 -22.95 -3.96 -0.24
CA LYS A 213 -21.76 -3.84 0.62
C LYS A 213 -20.48 -4.18 -0.13
N ALA A 214 -20.50 -5.22 -0.99
CA ALA A 214 -19.38 -5.55 -1.85
C ALA A 214 -19.01 -4.40 -2.79
N ARG A 215 -20.00 -3.78 -3.45
CA ARG A 215 -19.77 -2.60 -4.30
C ARG A 215 -19.20 -1.42 -3.51
N ALA A 216 -19.70 -1.19 -2.29
CA ALA A 216 -19.16 -0.12 -1.43
C ALA A 216 -17.69 -0.35 -1.04
N ALA A 217 -17.25 -1.62 -0.97
CA ALA A 217 -15.85 -1.98 -0.70
C ALA A 217 -14.99 -2.14 -1.96
N ASN A 218 -15.51 -1.91 -3.15
CA ASN A 218 -14.77 -2.07 -4.40
C ASN A 218 -14.20 -0.72 -4.89
N PRO A 219 -12.88 -0.53 -4.97
CA PRO A 219 -12.29 0.72 -5.47
C PRO A 219 -12.74 1.06 -6.90
N ILE A 220 -13.00 0.07 -7.74
CA ILE A 220 -13.51 0.28 -9.10
C ILE A 220 -14.83 1.08 -9.15
N THR A 221 -15.61 1.05 -8.08
CA THR A 221 -16.91 1.77 -7.97
C THR A 221 -16.74 3.28 -7.93
N TYR A 222 -15.60 3.77 -7.46
CA TYR A 222 -15.36 5.18 -7.15
C TYR A 222 -14.48 5.92 -8.14
N ILE A 223 -14.04 5.25 -9.22
CA ILE A 223 -13.19 5.88 -10.24
C ILE A 223 -13.91 7.11 -10.84
N ASN A 224 -13.24 8.24 -10.84
CA ASN A 224 -13.76 9.51 -11.36
C ASN A 224 -12.61 10.40 -11.88
N ASP A 225 -12.92 11.60 -12.33
CA ASP A 225 -11.99 12.58 -12.89
C ASP A 225 -10.96 13.16 -11.91
N LYS A 226 -11.16 12.92 -10.59
CA LYS A 226 -10.21 13.29 -9.51
C LYS A 226 -9.36 12.13 -9.04
N THR A 227 -9.54 10.95 -9.62
CA THR A 227 -8.73 9.77 -9.30
C THR A 227 -7.28 10.01 -9.73
N PRO A 228 -6.30 9.89 -8.81
CA PRO A 228 -4.88 10.15 -9.12
C PRO A 228 -4.29 9.08 -10.05
N PRO A 229 -3.07 9.28 -10.58
CA PRO A 229 -2.36 8.27 -11.34
C PRO A 229 -2.16 6.96 -10.57
N PHE A 230 -2.24 5.83 -11.29
CA PHE A 230 -2.11 4.49 -10.74
C PHE A 230 -1.00 3.68 -11.41
N LEU A 231 -0.15 3.03 -10.60
CA LEU A 231 0.67 1.89 -11.01
C LEU A 231 0.11 0.63 -10.36
N ILE A 232 -0.27 -0.35 -11.18
CA ILE A 232 -0.79 -1.63 -10.73
C ILE A 232 0.26 -2.70 -11.02
N ILE A 233 0.58 -3.55 -10.04
CA ILE A 233 1.60 -4.59 -10.18
C ILE A 233 1.01 -5.93 -9.76
N HIS A 234 0.98 -6.93 -10.66
CA HIS A 234 0.34 -8.20 -10.37
C HIS A 234 1.04 -9.39 -11.02
N GLY A 235 1.10 -10.49 -10.30
CA GLY A 235 1.56 -11.77 -10.80
C GLY A 235 0.47 -12.49 -11.61
N MET A 236 0.80 -12.95 -12.83
CA MET A 236 -0.19 -13.57 -13.73
C MET A 236 -0.65 -14.97 -13.29
N VAL A 237 0.09 -15.61 -12.35
CA VAL A 237 -0.27 -16.92 -11.79
C VAL A 237 -0.72 -16.82 -10.33
N ASP A 238 -1.20 -15.66 -9.92
CA ASP A 238 -1.79 -15.45 -8.59
C ASP A 238 -3.14 -16.19 -8.50
N LEU A 239 -3.23 -17.14 -7.56
CA LEU A 239 -4.40 -17.95 -7.31
C LEU A 239 -5.13 -17.57 -6.02
N THR A 240 -4.63 -16.53 -5.32
CA THR A 240 -5.24 -15.98 -4.11
C THR A 240 -6.09 -14.76 -4.46
N VAL A 241 -5.48 -13.75 -5.07
CA VAL A 241 -6.20 -12.63 -5.72
C VAL A 241 -6.02 -12.82 -7.23
N PRO A 242 -7.06 -13.21 -7.97
CA PRO A 242 -6.90 -13.51 -9.39
C PRO A 242 -6.44 -12.31 -10.21
N TYR A 243 -5.51 -12.52 -11.13
CA TYR A 243 -4.93 -11.46 -11.97
C TYR A 243 -5.97 -10.62 -12.74
N CYS A 244 -7.16 -11.19 -13.01
CA CYS A 244 -8.25 -10.45 -13.64
C CYS A 244 -8.68 -9.22 -12.85
N GLN A 245 -8.50 -9.20 -11.52
CA GLN A 245 -8.80 -8.05 -10.66
C GLN A 245 -8.06 -6.80 -11.16
N SER A 246 -6.74 -6.91 -11.33
CA SER A 246 -5.92 -5.82 -11.86
C SER A 246 -6.24 -5.49 -13.33
N LYS A 247 -6.55 -6.49 -14.15
CA LYS A 247 -6.96 -6.24 -15.56
C LYS A 247 -8.25 -5.43 -15.63
N THR A 248 -9.27 -5.85 -14.89
CA THR A 248 -10.57 -5.18 -14.87
C THR A 248 -10.43 -3.75 -14.32
N PHE A 249 -9.64 -3.58 -13.25
CA PHE A 249 -9.38 -2.27 -12.68
C PHE A 249 -8.65 -1.34 -13.66
N LYS A 250 -7.61 -1.84 -14.33
CA LYS A 250 -6.89 -1.09 -15.39
C LYS A 250 -7.84 -0.65 -16.51
N MET A 251 -8.70 -1.55 -16.99
CA MET A 251 -9.68 -1.23 -18.03
C MET A 251 -10.66 -0.14 -17.58
N ALA A 252 -11.09 -0.16 -16.32
CA ALA A 252 -11.98 0.86 -15.76
C ALA A 252 -11.28 2.23 -15.62
N LEU A 253 -10.02 2.25 -15.16
CA LEU A 253 -9.20 3.46 -15.13
C LEU A 253 -9.02 4.06 -16.52
N ASP A 254 -8.71 3.24 -17.53
CA ASP A 254 -8.58 3.68 -18.93
C ASP A 254 -9.88 4.28 -19.47
N SER A 255 -11.01 3.62 -19.18
CA SER A 255 -12.33 4.10 -19.60
C SER A 255 -12.67 5.47 -19.00
N ALA A 256 -12.21 5.73 -17.77
CA ALA A 256 -12.34 7.01 -17.08
C ALA A 256 -11.23 8.01 -17.47
N LYS A 257 -10.29 7.63 -18.35
CA LYS A 257 -9.12 8.43 -18.77
C LYS A 257 -8.18 8.79 -17.61
N VAL A 258 -8.14 7.97 -16.58
CA VAL A 258 -7.18 8.07 -15.49
C VAL A 258 -5.83 7.54 -15.96
N GLU A 259 -4.75 8.31 -15.74
CA GLU A 259 -3.40 7.86 -16.03
C GLU A 259 -3.09 6.58 -15.22
N SER A 260 -2.79 5.50 -15.92
CA SER A 260 -2.55 4.23 -15.24
C SER A 260 -1.67 3.29 -16.05
N ARG A 261 -0.90 2.47 -15.33
CA ARG A 261 -0.03 1.44 -15.91
C ARG A 261 -0.20 0.12 -15.15
N LEU A 262 -0.21 -1.01 -15.87
CA LEU A 262 -0.24 -2.35 -15.30
C LEU A 262 1.04 -3.10 -15.64
N ILE A 263 1.80 -3.50 -14.62
CA ILE A 263 2.95 -4.39 -14.75
C ILE A 263 2.51 -5.82 -14.45
N SER A 264 2.57 -6.66 -15.47
CA SER A 264 2.15 -8.06 -15.40
C SER A 264 3.37 -8.96 -15.29
N ILE A 265 3.51 -9.68 -14.19
CA ILE A 265 4.68 -10.54 -13.92
C ILE A 265 4.30 -11.98 -14.25
N LYS A 266 4.84 -12.50 -15.38
CA LYS A 266 4.44 -13.78 -15.98
C LYS A 266 4.53 -14.96 -15.02
N ASP A 267 5.58 -15.04 -14.20
CA ASP A 267 5.85 -16.10 -13.21
C ASP A 267 5.53 -15.68 -11.77
N GLY A 268 4.90 -14.51 -11.61
CA GLY A 268 4.50 -13.96 -10.31
C GLY A 268 3.24 -14.63 -9.78
N ALA A 269 3.28 -15.02 -8.50
CA ALA A 269 2.11 -15.45 -7.73
C ALA A 269 1.80 -14.42 -6.63
N HIS A 270 0.94 -14.76 -5.67
CA HIS A 270 0.60 -13.85 -4.57
C HIS A 270 1.82 -13.52 -3.71
N GLY A 271 2.48 -12.40 -3.99
CA GLY A 271 3.72 -11.95 -3.34
C GLY A 271 5.00 -12.70 -3.77
N LYS A 272 4.89 -13.92 -4.29
CA LYS A 272 6.06 -14.67 -4.76
C LYS A 272 6.48 -14.19 -6.15
N ASN A 273 7.79 -13.94 -6.34
CA ASN A 273 8.39 -13.42 -7.58
C ASN A 273 7.87 -12.04 -8.03
N VAL A 274 7.15 -11.32 -7.17
CA VAL A 274 6.57 -10.00 -7.50
C VAL A 274 7.50 -8.87 -7.04
N PHE A 275 8.06 -8.95 -5.84
CA PHE A 275 8.94 -7.90 -5.28
C PHE A 275 10.41 -8.05 -5.73
N LYS A 276 10.63 -8.27 -7.02
CA LYS A 276 11.97 -8.23 -7.60
C LYS A 276 12.49 -6.78 -7.62
N LYS A 277 13.81 -6.60 -7.55
CA LYS A 277 14.44 -5.29 -7.46
C LYS A 277 14.00 -4.38 -8.61
N GLU A 278 14.00 -4.89 -9.84
CA GLU A 278 13.58 -4.14 -11.03
C GLU A 278 12.12 -3.66 -10.94
N ILE A 279 11.25 -4.41 -10.28
CA ILE A 279 9.84 -4.03 -10.09
C ILE A 279 9.68 -3.02 -8.96
N GLN A 280 10.49 -3.12 -7.90
CA GLN A 280 10.55 -2.09 -6.86
C GLN A 280 11.08 -0.76 -7.41
N GLU A 281 12.04 -0.80 -8.35
CA GLU A 281 12.55 0.39 -9.04
C GLU A 281 11.46 1.05 -9.89
N GLU A 282 10.55 0.29 -10.51
CA GLU A 282 9.37 0.82 -11.22
C GLU A 282 8.41 1.56 -10.27
N MET A 283 8.14 1.02 -9.07
CA MET A 283 7.37 1.72 -8.04
C MET A 283 8.02 3.05 -7.65
N VAL A 284 9.31 3.02 -7.40
CA VAL A 284 10.09 4.22 -7.04
C VAL A 284 10.07 5.26 -8.15
N SER A 285 10.31 4.84 -9.41
CA SER A 285 10.25 5.74 -10.57
C SER A 285 8.89 6.40 -10.71
N PHE A 286 7.83 5.62 -10.57
CA PHE A 286 6.46 6.12 -10.64
C PHE A 286 6.18 7.21 -9.60
N PHE A 287 6.57 7.01 -8.33
CA PHE A 287 6.41 8.05 -7.31
C PHE A 287 7.28 9.28 -7.59
N LYS A 288 8.52 9.11 -8.07
CA LYS A 288 9.40 10.26 -8.45
C LYS A 288 8.81 11.09 -9.58
N ASP A 289 8.18 10.44 -10.56
CA ASP A 289 7.60 11.14 -11.70
C ASP A 289 6.36 11.95 -11.31
N ASN A 290 5.64 11.52 -10.30
CA ASN A 290 4.43 12.16 -9.80
C ASN A 290 4.68 13.12 -8.62
N SER A 291 5.92 13.19 -8.06
CA SER A 291 6.26 14.06 -6.91
C SER A 291 7.01 15.34 -7.32
N LYS A 292 7.06 15.68 -8.62
CA LYS A 292 7.76 16.87 -9.17
C LYS A 292 6.88 18.10 -9.15
#